data_77d00498166e0286938461305b772452
#
_entry.id   77d00498166e0286938461305b772452
#
_cell.length_a   1.000
_cell.length_b   1.000
_cell.length_c   1.000
_cell.angle_alpha   90.00
_cell.angle_beta   90.00
_cell.angle_gamma   90.00
#
_symmetry.space_group_name_H-M   'P 1'
#
loop_
_entity.id
_entity.type
_entity.pdbx_description
1 polymer ?
#
loop_
_entity_poly.entity_id
_entity_poly.type
_entity_poly.pdbx_seq_one_letter_code
_entity_poly.pdbx_strand_id
1 'polypeptide(L)'
;MTNTMKNTVEKTYSVDIRNLAETRCGIFFDEVPMVRPVTGVLSMEGDAPTITLNTDLIEVQKRVAIASILALCLEDGEAASCIMTEARSDELAKRARGLLMPEDSFNREYERLANFGKLRCSILATLFQVPLSEVLLRLQDLELGM
;
A
#
# COMPACT_ATOMS: atom_id res chain seq x y z
N MET A 1 23.79 -14.68 -12.18
CA MET A 1 24.28 -13.42 -11.62
C MET A 1 23.40 -12.24 -11.99
N THR A 2 23.05 -12.05 -13.26
CA THR A 2 22.16 -10.98 -13.69
C THR A 2 20.79 -11.04 -13.01
N ASN A 3 20.25 -12.24 -12.77
CA ASN A 3 18.96 -12.43 -12.13
C ASN A 3 18.97 -12.02 -10.67
N THR A 4 20.09 -12.23 -9.97
CA THR A 4 20.21 -11.86 -8.55
C THR A 4 20.19 -10.34 -8.38
N MET A 5 20.91 -9.63 -9.23
CA MET A 5 20.91 -8.17 -9.20
C MET A 5 19.55 -7.59 -9.58
N LYS A 6 18.88 -8.16 -10.56
CA LYS A 6 17.56 -7.75 -10.99
C LYS A 6 16.53 -7.92 -9.85
N ASN A 7 16.56 -9.06 -9.17
CA ASN A 7 15.67 -9.33 -8.06
C ASN A 7 15.92 -8.38 -6.88
N THR A 8 17.19 -8.05 -6.61
CA THR A 8 17.54 -7.10 -5.56
C THR A 8 17.01 -5.71 -5.88
N VAL A 9 17.14 -5.27 -7.15
CA VAL A 9 16.61 -3.97 -7.60
C VAL A 9 15.10 -3.93 -7.49
N GLU A 10 14.40 -4.98 -7.91
CA GLU A 10 12.95 -5.04 -7.81
C GLU A 10 12.46 -4.95 -6.38
N LYS A 11 13.15 -5.61 -5.44
CA LYS A 11 12.80 -5.56 -4.01
C LYS A 11 13.02 -4.19 -3.37
N THR A 12 13.85 -3.33 -3.99
CA THR A 12 14.14 -2.01 -3.46
C THR A 12 12.96 -1.04 -3.59
N TYR A 13 12.09 -1.23 -4.58
CA TYR A 13 11.03 -0.28 -4.91
C TYR A 13 9.67 -0.62 -4.32
N SER A 14 9.38 -1.90 -4.18
CA SER A 14 8.06 -2.34 -3.73
C SER A 14 8.11 -2.87 -2.31
N VAL A 15 7.28 -2.29 -1.44
CA VAL A 15 7.14 -2.76 -0.07
C VAL A 15 6.28 -4.02 -0.08
N ASP A 16 6.76 -5.09 0.56
CA ASP A 16 5.95 -6.28 0.76
C ASP A 16 5.01 -6.05 1.94
N ILE A 17 3.85 -5.44 1.63
CA ILE A 17 2.89 -5.01 2.64
C ILE A 17 2.27 -6.19 3.37
N ARG A 18 2.09 -7.33 2.71
CA ARG A 18 1.55 -8.53 3.34
C ARG A 18 2.51 -9.09 4.37
N ASN A 19 3.79 -9.18 4.02
CA ASN A 19 4.82 -9.64 4.93
C ASN A 19 4.95 -8.70 6.13
N LEU A 20 4.85 -7.40 5.90
CA LEU A 20 4.86 -6.42 6.99
C LEU A 20 3.71 -6.67 7.96
N ALA A 21 2.51 -6.94 7.46
CA ALA A 21 1.34 -7.24 8.27
C ALA A 21 1.54 -8.53 9.07
N GLU A 22 2.05 -9.58 8.43
CA GLU A 22 2.29 -10.87 9.09
C GLU A 22 3.35 -10.76 10.18
N THR A 23 4.47 -10.11 9.90
CA THR A 23 5.60 -10.06 10.83
C THR A 23 5.41 -9.04 11.95
N ARG A 24 4.80 -7.90 11.68
CA ARG A 24 4.61 -6.84 12.67
C ARG A 24 3.35 -7.00 13.50
N CYS A 25 2.29 -7.50 12.91
CA CYS A 25 0.97 -7.54 13.55
C CYS A 25 0.43 -8.96 13.70
N GLY A 26 1.10 -9.98 13.19
CA GLY A 26 0.64 -11.36 13.25
C GLY A 26 -0.67 -11.59 12.51
N ILE A 27 -0.88 -10.86 11.43
CA ILE A 27 -2.14 -10.87 10.69
C ILE A 27 -2.18 -12.04 9.72
N PHE A 28 -3.32 -12.75 9.70
CA PHE A 28 -3.64 -13.74 8.68
C PHE A 28 -4.46 -13.09 7.58
N PHE A 29 -4.38 -13.65 6.37
CA PHE A 29 -5.11 -13.12 5.20
C PHE A 29 -6.08 -14.12 4.64
N ASP A 30 -7.23 -13.61 4.19
CA ASP A 30 -8.24 -14.36 3.48
C ASP A 30 -8.84 -13.45 2.39
N GLU A 31 -9.58 -14.02 1.45
CA GLU A 31 -10.23 -13.26 0.39
C GLU A 31 -11.60 -13.82 0.11
N VAL A 32 -12.59 -12.94 0.02
CA VAL A 32 -13.95 -13.30 -0.36
C VAL A 32 -14.54 -12.19 -1.24
N PRO A 33 -15.51 -12.50 -2.10
CA PRO A 33 -16.22 -11.46 -2.83
C PRO A 33 -16.98 -10.56 -1.84
N MET A 34 -16.91 -9.25 -2.08
CA MET A 34 -17.58 -8.27 -1.24
C MET A 34 -18.32 -7.26 -2.10
N VAL A 35 -19.36 -6.66 -1.53
CA VAL A 35 -20.12 -5.62 -2.21
C VAL A 35 -19.35 -4.30 -2.08
N ARG A 36 -19.15 -3.60 -3.22
CA ARG A 36 -18.56 -2.26 -3.19
C ARG A 36 -19.40 -1.33 -2.31
N PRO A 37 -18.80 -0.38 -1.59
CA PRO A 37 -17.40 0.05 -1.67
C PRO A 37 -16.45 -0.66 -0.68
N VAL A 38 -16.82 -1.80 -0.12
CA VAL A 38 -15.97 -2.50 0.84
C VAL A 38 -14.74 -3.07 0.14
N THR A 39 -13.56 -2.74 0.68
CA THR A 39 -12.29 -3.23 0.14
C THR A 39 -11.67 -4.31 1.01
N GLY A 40 -11.96 -4.29 2.30
CA GLY A 40 -11.47 -5.31 3.22
C GLY A 40 -12.07 -5.15 4.61
N VAL A 41 -11.85 -6.17 5.42
CA VAL A 41 -12.35 -6.21 6.80
C VAL A 41 -11.23 -6.72 7.69
N LEU A 42 -10.96 -6.00 8.78
CA LEU A 42 -10.11 -6.51 9.86
C LEU A 42 -11.03 -7.16 10.90
N SER A 43 -10.80 -8.42 11.18
CA SER A 43 -11.51 -9.15 12.22
C SER A 43 -10.55 -9.49 13.35
N MET A 44 -10.96 -9.17 14.58
CA MET A 44 -10.19 -9.47 15.78
C MET A 44 -10.79 -10.65 16.57
N GLU A 45 -11.69 -11.39 15.92
CA GLU A 45 -12.26 -12.59 16.53
C GLU A 45 -11.22 -13.72 16.57
N GLY A 46 -11.15 -14.40 17.71
CA GLY A 46 -10.20 -15.48 17.92
C GLY A 46 -8.86 -14.98 18.43
N ASP A 47 -7.84 -15.82 18.29
CA ASP A 47 -6.51 -15.56 18.86
C ASP A 47 -5.62 -14.69 17.99
N ALA A 48 -6.00 -14.45 16.74
CA ALA A 48 -5.18 -13.69 15.83
C ALA A 48 -6.03 -12.80 14.90
N PRO A 49 -5.56 -11.58 14.61
CA PRO A 49 -6.25 -10.71 13.67
C PRO A 49 -6.20 -11.29 12.24
N THR A 50 -7.31 -11.13 11.52
CA THR A 50 -7.41 -11.58 10.13
C THR A 50 -7.88 -10.42 9.26
N ILE A 51 -7.19 -10.19 8.14
CA ILE A 51 -7.65 -9.29 7.10
C ILE A 51 -8.28 -10.13 6.00
N THR A 52 -9.57 -9.89 5.76
CA THR A 52 -10.29 -10.48 4.64
C THR A 52 -10.43 -9.42 3.56
N LEU A 53 -9.87 -9.68 2.38
CA LEU A 53 -9.88 -8.73 1.27
C LEU A 53 -11.00 -9.05 0.30
N ASN A 54 -11.47 -8.02 -0.40
CA ASN A 54 -12.42 -8.19 -1.47
C ASN A 54 -11.70 -8.80 -2.68
N THR A 55 -12.08 -10.03 -3.05
CA THR A 55 -11.50 -10.77 -4.16
C THR A 55 -11.60 -10.03 -5.49
N ASP A 56 -12.62 -9.19 -5.66
CA ASP A 56 -12.89 -8.49 -6.92
C ASP A 56 -11.93 -7.32 -7.18
N LEU A 57 -11.10 -6.93 -6.20
CA LEU A 57 -10.10 -5.90 -6.38
C LEU A 57 -8.90 -6.46 -7.15
N ILE A 58 -8.27 -5.63 -7.98
CA ILE A 58 -6.96 -5.97 -8.55
C ILE A 58 -5.88 -5.82 -7.48
N GLU A 59 -4.72 -6.42 -7.71
CA GLU A 59 -3.67 -6.52 -6.68
C GLU A 59 -3.23 -5.17 -6.14
N VAL A 60 -3.07 -4.15 -6.99
CA VAL A 60 -2.65 -2.82 -6.51
C VAL A 60 -3.69 -2.21 -5.56
N GLN A 61 -4.97 -2.47 -5.80
CA GLN A 61 -6.05 -2.01 -4.91
C GLN A 61 -6.08 -2.80 -3.59
N LYS A 62 -5.79 -4.10 -3.64
CA LYS A 62 -5.67 -4.92 -2.42
C LYS A 62 -4.53 -4.40 -1.55
N ARG A 63 -3.41 -4.03 -2.16
CA ARG A 63 -2.28 -3.46 -1.42
C ARG A 63 -2.67 -2.16 -0.72
N VAL A 64 -3.44 -1.29 -1.37
CA VAL A 64 -3.95 -0.06 -0.76
C VAL A 64 -4.87 -0.38 0.43
N ALA A 65 -5.74 -1.37 0.30
CA ALA A 65 -6.63 -1.79 1.39
C ALA A 65 -5.82 -2.30 2.59
N ILE A 66 -4.83 -3.14 2.35
CA ILE A 66 -3.96 -3.65 3.42
C ILE A 66 -3.22 -2.51 4.12
N ALA A 67 -2.62 -1.61 3.35
CA ALA A 67 -1.89 -0.48 3.92
C ALA A 67 -2.80 0.43 4.74
N SER A 68 -4.04 0.63 4.31
CA SER A 68 -5.02 1.43 5.03
C SER A 68 -5.39 0.80 6.37
N ILE A 69 -5.60 -0.51 6.38
CA ILE A 69 -5.92 -1.24 7.62
C ILE A 69 -4.70 -1.23 8.56
N LEU A 70 -3.49 -1.43 8.02
CA LEU A 70 -2.27 -1.36 8.83
C LEU A 70 -2.05 0.03 9.42
N ALA A 71 -2.32 1.08 8.66
CA ALA A 71 -2.18 2.44 9.15
C ALA A 71 -3.07 2.70 10.37
N LEU A 72 -4.30 2.17 10.35
CA LEU A 72 -5.18 2.21 11.53
C LEU A 72 -4.59 1.45 12.71
N CYS A 73 -4.15 0.22 12.47
CA CYS A 73 -3.63 -0.65 13.54
C CYS A 73 -2.39 -0.07 14.21
N LEU A 74 -1.47 0.49 13.41
CA LEU A 74 -0.21 1.02 13.93
C LEU A 74 -0.40 2.32 14.71
N GLU A 75 -1.46 3.08 14.41
CA GLU A 75 -1.73 4.35 15.07
C GLU A 75 -2.32 4.16 16.46
N ASP A 76 -3.33 3.30 16.58
CA ASP A 76 -4.11 3.19 17.80
C ASP A 76 -3.49 2.26 18.84
N GLY A 77 -2.46 1.50 18.47
CA GLY A 77 -1.82 0.54 19.37
C GLY A 77 -2.73 -0.61 19.81
N GLU A 78 -4.04 -0.47 19.60
CA GLU A 78 -5.03 -1.51 19.83
C GLU A 78 -5.80 -1.71 18.54
N ALA A 79 -5.58 -2.86 17.89
CA ALA A 79 -6.32 -3.19 16.70
C ALA A 79 -7.76 -3.54 17.08
N ALA A 80 -8.71 -2.84 16.51
CA ALA A 80 -10.14 -3.14 16.67
C ALA A 80 -10.68 -3.61 15.32
N SER A 81 -11.70 -4.48 15.36
CA SER A 81 -12.38 -4.90 14.13
C SER A 81 -12.90 -3.68 13.39
N CYS A 82 -12.66 -3.64 12.08
CA CYS A 82 -13.10 -2.52 11.25
C CYS A 82 -13.42 -2.97 9.83
N ILE A 83 -14.26 -2.18 9.16
CA ILE A 83 -14.59 -2.37 7.75
C ILE A 83 -13.90 -1.25 6.99
N MET A 84 -13.06 -1.60 6.02
CA MET A 84 -12.37 -0.63 5.16
C MET A 84 -13.15 -0.47 3.86
N THR A 85 -13.31 0.78 3.45
CA THR A 85 -13.99 1.12 2.20
C THR A 85 -13.10 1.96 1.31
N GLU A 86 -13.54 2.19 0.07
CA GLU A 86 -12.83 3.07 -0.86
C GLU A 86 -12.77 4.52 -0.33
N ALA A 87 -13.78 4.92 0.45
CA ALA A 87 -13.82 6.25 1.06
C ALA A 87 -13.05 6.23 2.38
N ARG A 88 -11.83 6.74 2.35
CA ARG A 88 -10.96 6.86 3.53
C ARG A 88 -10.81 8.34 3.90
N SER A 89 -10.55 8.63 5.17
CA SER A 89 -10.17 10.01 5.53
C SER A 89 -8.85 10.37 4.84
N ASP A 90 -8.64 11.66 4.59
CA ASP A 90 -7.41 12.12 3.94
C ASP A 90 -6.17 11.75 4.75
N GLU A 91 -6.27 11.84 6.05
CA GLU A 91 -5.18 11.50 6.96
C GLU A 91 -4.83 10.01 6.90
N LEU A 92 -5.84 9.14 6.93
CA LEU A 92 -5.62 7.70 6.82
C LEU A 92 -5.02 7.34 5.47
N ALA A 93 -5.55 7.91 4.39
CA ALA A 93 -5.05 7.68 3.05
C ALA A 93 -3.58 8.12 2.92
N LYS A 94 -3.21 9.25 3.52
CA LYS A 94 -1.82 9.74 3.49
C LYS A 94 -0.88 8.78 4.22
N ARG A 95 -1.29 8.25 5.37
CA ARG A 95 -0.49 7.27 6.10
C ARG A 95 -0.32 5.98 5.32
N ALA A 96 -1.40 5.49 4.70
CA ALA A 96 -1.32 4.29 3.87
C ALA A 96 -0.36 4.48 2.71
N ARG A 97 -0.39 5.65 2.05
CA ARG A 97 0.56 5.98 0.98
C ARG A 97 2.00 5.98 1.50
N GLY A 98 2.22 6.48 2.71
CA GLY A 98 3.55 6.46 3.34
C GLY A 98 4.09 5.06 3.56
N LEU A 99 3.21 4.10 3.87
CA LEU A 99 3.62 2.70 4.02
C LEU A 99 3.99 2.06 2.67
N LEU A 100 3.24 2.39 1.61
CA LEU A 100 3.45 1.80 0.29
C LEU A 100 4.55 2.49 -0.50
N MET A 101 4.77 3.76 -0.27
CA MET A 101 5.73 4.60 -0.98
C MET A 101 6.56 5.39 0.04
N PRO A 102 7.48 4.70 0.75
CA PRO A 102 8.31 5.37 1.77
C PRO A 102 9.03 6.59 1.19
N GLU A 103 9.13 7.65 1.99
CA GLU A 103 9.61 8.95 1.51
C GLU A 103 10.98 8.87 0.86
N ASP A 104 11.96 8.23 1.51
CA ASP A 104 13.33 8.18 1.00
C ASP A 104 13.43 7.45 -0.34
N SER A 105 12.81 6.26 -0.43
CA SER A 105 12.85 5.48 -1.68
C SER A 105 12.03 6.15 -2.77
N PHE A 106 10.89 6.76 -2.42
CA PHE A 106 10.07 7.46 -3.40
C PHE A 106 10.81 8.68 -3.97
N ASN A 107 11.41 9.50 -3.13
CA ASN A 107 12.17 10.68 -3.56
C ASN A 107 13.34 10.28 -4.46
N ARG A 108 14.04 9.21 -4.13
CA ARG A 108 15.17 8.71 -4.91
C ARG A 108 14.72 8.31 -6.31
N GLU A 109 13.64 7.54 -6.42
CA GLU A 109 13.13 7.12 -7.72
C GLU A 109 12.51 8.27 -8.49
N TYR A 110 11.85 9.19 -7.82
CA TYR A 110 11.31 10.38 -8.44
C TYR A 110 12.41 11.21 -9.13
N GLU A 111 13.53 11.42 -8.46
CA GLU A 111 14.67 12.14 -9.03
C GLU A 111 15.32 11.35 -10.16
N ARG A 112 15.51 10.05 -9.97
CA ARG A 112 16.09 9.17 -11.00
C ARG A 112 15.31 9.21 -12.32
N LEU A 113 14.00 9.36 -12.23
CA LEU A 113 13.10 9.35 -13.37
C LEU A 113 12.79 10.73 -13.95
N ALA A 114 13.56 11.75 -13.57
CA ALA A 114 13.30 13.14 -13.98
C ALA A 114 13.20 13.31 -15.51
N ASN A 115 14.01 12.55 -16.28
CA ASN A 115 14.07 12.67 -17.73
C ASN A 115 12.90 12.00 -18.47
N PHE A 116 12.02 11.29 -17.76
CA PHE A 116 10.91 10.58 -18.39
C PHE A 116 9.68 11.44 -18.60
N GLY A 117 9.67 12.70 -18.14
CA GLY A 117 8.58 13.63 -18.37
C GLY A 117 7.24 13.09 -17.88
N LYS A 118 6.26 13.05 -18.78
CA LYS A 118 4.90 12.61 -18.44
C LYS A 118 4.82 11.13 -18.02
N LEU A 119 5.81 10.32 -18.39
CA LEU A 119 5.83 8.89 -18.06
C LEU A 119 6.29 8.64 -16.63
N ARG A 120 6.90 9.62 -15.98
CA ARG A 120 7.46 9.46 -14.63
C ARG A 120 6.44 8.87 -13.65
N CYS A 121 5.25 9.43 -13.59
CA CYS A 121 4.23 8.97 -12.63
C CYS A 121 3.76 7.55 -12.91
N SER A 122 3.60 7.19 -14.19
CA SER A 122 3.21 5.83 -14.56
C SER A 122 4.29 4.81 -14.20
N ILE A 123 5.55 5.18 -14.39
CA ILE A 123 6.68 4.32 -14.01
C ILE A 123 6.72 4.15 -12.49
N LEU A 124 6.55 5.24 -11.74
CA LEU A 124 6.50 5.17 -10.27
C LEU A 124 5.37 4.27 -9.79
N ALA A 125 4.19 4.36 -10.41
CA ALA A 125 3.07 3.50 -10.06
C ALA A 125 3.40 2.02 -10.25
N THR A 126 4.08 1.69 -11.34
CA THR A 126 4.53 0.32 -11.62
C THR A 126 5.59 -0.14 -10.62
N LEU A 127 6.59 0.70 -10.34
CA LEU A 127 7.67 0.36 -9.42
C LEU A 127 7.17 0.10 -7.99
N PHE A 128 6.27 0.94 -7.50
CA PHE A 128 5.75 0.82 -6.14
C PHE A 128 4.50 -0.06 -6.06
N GLN A 129 4.00 -0.54 -7.19
CA GLN A 129 2.81 -1.41 -7.26
C GLN A 129 1.61 -0.77 -6.58
N VAL A 130 1.30 0.44 -7.01
CA VAL A 130 0.15 1.22 -6.53
C VAL A 130 -0.62 1.79 -7.71
N PRO A 131 -1.90 2.16 -7.52
CA PRO A 131 -2.64 2.87 -8.54
C PRO A 131 -1.98 4.23 -8.86
N LEU A 132 -2.09 4.67 -10.11
CA LEU A 132 -1.54 5.96 -10.52
C LEU A 132 -2.09 7.11 -9.67
N SER A 133 -3.36 7.05 -9.31
CA SER A 133 -3.98 8.06 -8.44
C SER A 133 -3.25 8.23 -7.11
N GLU A 134 -2.74 7.13 -6.55
CA GLU A 134 -1.99 7.19 -5.29
C GLU A 134 -0.62 7.84 -5.47
N VAL A 135 0.02 7.66 -6.63
CA VAL A 135 1.27 8.36 -6.95
C VAL A 135 1.04 9.87 -7.01
N LEU A 136 -0.03 10.30 -7.69
CA LEU A 136 -0.35 11.72 -7.81
C LEU A 136 -0.59 12.36 -6.44
N LEU A 137 -1.29 11.66 -5.56
CA LEU A 137 -1.54 12.13 -4.20
C LEU A 137 -0.25 12.11 -3.36
N ARG A 138 0.64 11.12 -3.60
CA ARG A 138 1.93 11.07 -2.90
C ARG A 138 2.81 12.27 -3.27
N LEU A 139 2.78 12.70 -4.53
CA LEU A 139 3.48 13.92 -4.93
C LEU A 139 3.00 15.13 -4.14
N GLN A 140 1.68 15.25 -3.93
CA GLN A 140 1.11 16.30 -3.10
C GLN A 140 1.56 16.16 -1.64
N ASP A 141 1.53 14.95 -1.10
CA ASP A 141 1.97 14.70 0.28
C ASP A 141 3.40 15.20 0.53
N LEU A 142 4.27 15.00 -0.46
CA LEU A 142 5.69 15.33 -0.37
C LEU A 142 6.04 16.68 -1.02
N GLU A 143 5.05 17.42 -1.48
CA GLU A 143 5.21 18.72 -2.14
C GLU A 143 6.15 18.64 -3.36
N LEU A 144 6.01 17.57 -4.16
CA LEU A 144 6.79 17.36 -5.37
C LEU A 144 5.96 17.72 -6.61
N GLY A 145 6.63 18.22 -7.64
CA GLY A 145 5.99 18.54 -8.91
C GLY A 145 5.75 17.30 -9.78
N MET A 146 4.84 17.45 -10.74
CA MET A 146 4.64 16.42 -11.75
C MET A 146 5.73 16.54 -12.84
#